data_b675a091e8d042e7d5606d8a2c0e7bcb
#
_entry.id   b675a091e8d042e7d5606d8a2c0e7bcb
#
_cell.length_a   1.000
_cell.length_b   1.000
_cell.length_c   1.000
_cell.angle_alpha   90.00
_cell.angle_beta   90.00
_cell.angle_gamma   90.00
#
_symmetry.space_group_name_H-M   'P 1'
#
loop_
_entity.id
_entity.type
_entity.pdbx_description
1 polymer ?
#
loop_
_entity_poly.entity_id
_entity_poly.type
_entity_poly.pdbx_seq_one_letter_code
_entity_poly.pdbx_strand_id
1 'polypeptide(L)'
;LAREHIYSGRIVRLSLDTVCFPDGGIGEFEIVTHSGASAILPFVDPPNDPDPRIILVHQYRYAVGGLLYEVPAGMPNSPEESWVSCARRELVEETGFEASEIRYLSSVLTTPGFTDERIHLFAATGLHPRKGDRDSDEFLDVVRPRFSEALKGIRTGEIVDAKSISVLLFVSAFLGTVWKENRKAPPR
;
A
#
# COMPACT_ATOMS: atom_id res chain seq x y z
N LEU A 1 -24.44 5.78 -18.68
CA LEU A 1 -25.01 6.26 -19.93
C LEU A 1 -23.94 6.85 -20.84
N ALA A 2 -23.04 7.67 -20.32
CA ALA A 2 -21.91 8.28 -21.04
C ALA A 2 -20.72 8.43 -20.11
N ARG A 3 -19.53 8.47 -20.70
CA ARG A 3 -18.27 8.80 -20.02
C ARG A 3 -17.54 9.86 -20.85
N GLU A 4 -17.29 11.00 -20.24
CA GLU A 4 -16.47 12.07 -20.79
C GLU A 4 -15.07 12.00 -20.14
N HIS A 5 -14.02 11.91 -20.96
CA HIS A 5 -12.64 11.97 -20.49
C HIS A 5 -12.20 13.41 -20.30
N ILE A 6 -11.91 13.80 -19.06
CA ILE A 6 -11.49 15.15 -18.70
C ILE A 6 -9.96 15.27 -18.71
N TYR A 7 -9.26 14.27 -18.17
CA TYR A 7 -7.80 14.30 -18.07
C TYR A 7 -7.21 12.88 -18.08
N SER A 8 -6.04 12.74 -18.71
CA SER A 8 -5.23 11.52 -18.66
C SER A 8 -3.78 11.89 -18.33
N GLY A 9 -3.36 11.56 -17.13
CA GLY A 9 -1.99 11.73 -16.65
C GLY A 9 -1.23 10.41 -16.57
N ARG A 10 -0.02 10.48 -16.04
CA ARG A 10 0.82 9.31 -15.79
C ARG A 10 0.22 8.39 -14.71
N ILE A 11 -0.36 8.97 -13.67
CA ILE A 11 -0.83 8.24 -12.47
C ILE A 11 -2.35 8.07 -12.52
N VAL A 12 -3.09 9.12 -12.85
CA VAL A 12 -4.56 9.13 -12.77
C VAL A 12 -5.20 9.51 -14.09
N ARG A 13 -6.43 9.04 -14.28
CA ARG A 13 -7.35 9.51 -15.32
C ARG A 13 -8.61 10.02 -14.66
N LEU A 14 -9.09 11.18 -15.09
CA LEU A 14 -10.34 11.78 -14.61
C LEU A 14 -11.40 11.67 -15.69
N SER A 15 -12.56 11.19 -15.33
CA SER A 15 -13.76 11.18 -16.19
C SER A 15 -14.96 11.77 -15.45
N LEU A 16 -15.89 12.32 -16.23
CA LEU A 16 -17.24 12.63 -15.79
C LEU A 16 -18.18 11.56 -16.36
N ASP A 17 -18.76 10.76 -15.48
CA ASP A 17 -19.63 9.64 -15.84
C ASP A 17 -21.08 10.00 -15.59
N THR A 18 -21.89 10.06 -16.66
CA THR A 18 -23.37 10.17 -16.55
C THR A 18 -23.94 8.79 -16.30
N VAL A 19 -24.60 8.60 -15.16
CA VAL A 19 -25.18 7.32 -14.74
C VAL A 19 -26.70 7.42 -14.59
N CYS A 20 -27.39 6.30 -14.77
CA CYS A 20 -28.79 6.15 -14.44
C CYS A 20 -28.93 5.42 -13.11
N PHE A 21 -29.64 6.03 -12.18
CA PHE A 21 -29.93 5.43 -10.88
C PHE A 21 -31.02 4.34 -10.98
N PRO A 22 -31.16 3.45 -9.98
CA PRO A 22 -32.18 2.41 -9.97
C PRO A 22 -33.64 2.94 -10.04
N ASP A 23 -33.88 4.17 -9.59
CA ASP A 23 -35.16 4.85 -9.66
C ASP A 23 -35.44 5.55 -11.01
N GLY A 24 -34.49 5.46 -11.95
CA GLY A 24 -34.55 6.11 -13.26
C GLY A 24 -33.99 7.55 -13.30
N GLY A 25 -33.59 8.09 -12.16
CA GLY A 25 -32.90 9.39 -12.09
C GLY A 25 -31.57 9.36 -12.81
N ILE A 26 -31.11 10.53 -13.26
CA ILE A 26 -29.78 10.70 -13.91
C ILE A 26 -28.91 11.54 -12.99
N GLY A 27 -27.66 11.14 -12.84
CA GLY A 27 -26.66 11.88 -12.09
C GLY A 27 -25.30 11.84 -12.77
N GLU A 28 -24.40 12.68 -12.32
CA GLU A 28 -23.01 12.75 -12.80
C GLU A 28 -22.06 12.46 -11.65
N PHE A 29 -21.00 11.71 -11.97
CA PHE A 29 -19.93 11.37 -11.04
C PHE A 29 -18.58 11.73 -11.64
N GLU A 30 -17.77 12.45 -10.86
CA GLU A 30 -16.35 12.61 -11.14
C GLU A 30 -15.61 11.34 -10.67
N ILE A 31 -14.98 10.62 -11.60
CA ILE A 31 -14.30 9.35 -11.32
C ILE A 31 -12.82 9.48 -11.64
N VAL A 32 -11.99 9.22 -10.63
CA VAL A 32 -10.54 9.07 -10.77
C VAL A 32 -10.20 7.59 -10.91
N THR A 33 -9.71 7.19 -12.09
CA THR A 33 -9.21 5.83 -12.33
C THR A 33 -7.72 5.74 -12.02
N HIS A 34 -7.32 4.72 -11.27
CA HIS A 34 -5.95 4.48 -10.82
C HIS A 34 -5.52 3.03 -11.09
N SER A 35 -4.21 2.81 -11.34
CA SER A 35 -3.69 1.47 -11.67
C SER A 35 -3.65 0.51 -10.49
N GLY A 36 -3.91 1.00 -9.27
CA GLY A 36 -3.72 0.27 -8.03
C GLY A 36 -2.27 0.29 -7.56
N ALA A 37 -2.03 -0.25 -6.36
CA ALA A 37 -0.70 -0.32 -5.75
C ALA A 37 -0.55 -1.58 -4.90
N SER A 38 0.71 -1.90 -4.56
CA SER A 38 1.06 -2.90 -3.54
C SER A 38 1.74 -2.21 -2.38
N ALA A 39 1.36 -2.56 -1.14
CA ALA A 39 1.98 -2.09 0.08
C ALA A 39 2.43 -3.29 0.92
N ILE A 40 3.60 -3.21 1.54
CA ILE A 40 4.20 -4.34 2.22
C ILE A 40 4.68 -3.96 3.62
N LEU A 41 4.33 -4.75 4.64
CA LEU A 41 4.84 -4.63 6.01
C LEU A 41 5.99 -5.60 6.23
N PRO A 42 7.25 -5.14 6.25
CA PRO A 42 8.40 -6.00 6.46
C PRO A 42 8.70 -6.19 7.95
N PHE A 43 8.86 -7.45 8.38
CA PHE A 43 9.29 -7.81 9.72
C PHE A 43 10.81 -8.05 9.75
N VAL A 44 11.52 -7.27 10.57
CA VAL A 44 12.97 -7.45 10.82
C VAL A 44 13.19 -8.67 11.71
N ASP A 45 12.40 -8.78 12.76
CA ASP A 45 12.43 -9.91 13.68
C ASP A 45 11.34 -10.94 13.30
N PRO A 46 11.43 -12.20 13.75
CA PRO A 46 10.37 -13.17 13.47
C PRO A 46 9.01 -12.68 13.96
N PRO A 47 7.92 -12.91 13.20
CA PRO A 47 6.58 -12.41 13.55
C PRO A 47 6.00 -12.98 14.86
N ASN A 48 6.58 -14.06 15.38
CA ASN A 48 6.22 -14.65 16.69
C ASN A 48 7.00 -14.04 17.87
N ASP A 49 7.90 -13.09 17.62
CA ASP A 49 8.44 -12.24 18.69
C ASP A 49 7.29 -11.49 19.37
N PRO A 50 7.30 -11.33 20.70
CA PRO A 50 6.26 -10.60 21.41
C PRO A 50 6.07 -9.13 20.95
N ASP A 51 7.15 -8.51 20.47
CA ASP A 51 7.14 -7.14 19.94
C ASP A 51 8.20 -6.97 18.85
N PRO A 52 7.96 -7.51 17.63
CA PRO A 52 8.95 -7.54 16.57
C PRO A 52 9.22 -6.12 16.04
N ARG A 53 10.46 -5.89 15.60
CA ARG A 53 10.76 -4.71 14.79
C ARG A 53 10.22 -4.89 13.39
N ILE A 54 9.74 -3.79 12.83
CA ILE A 54 9.25 -3.70 11.46
C ILE A 54 10.04 -2.62 10.69
N ILE A 55 9.84 -2.54 9.39
CA ILE A 55 10.39 -1.45 8.59
C ILE A 55 9.24 -0.52 8.19
N LEU A 56 9.46 0.78 8.39
CA LEU A 56 8.68 1.86 7.79
C LEU A 56 9.64 2.78 7.02
N VAL A 57 9.10 3.52 6.08
CA VAL A 57 9.77 4.61 5.37
C VAL A 57 9.24 5.94 5.88
N HIS A 58 10.12 6.93 6.03
CA HIS A 58 9.75 8.30 6.36
C HIS A 58 9.98 9.14 5.13
N GLN A 59 8.91 9.47 4.41
CA GLN A 59 8.92 10.01 3.06
C GLN A 59 8.17 11.33 2.98
N TYR A 60 8.71 12.29 2.20
CA TYR A 60 8.01 13.52 1.88
C TYR A 60 6.92 13.28 0.84
N ARG A 61 5.69 13.68 1.16
CA ARG A 61 4.55 13.63 0.24
C ARG A 61 4.09 15.05 -0.11
N TYR A 62 4.37 15.47 -1.34
CA TYR A 62 4.02 16.79 -1.83
C TYR A 62 2.53 17.12 -1.66
N ALA A 63 1.63 16.18 -1.94
CA ALA A 63 0.19 16.37 -1.83
C ALA A 63 -0.28 16.69 -0.40
N VAL A 64 0.50 16.27 0.61
CA VAL A 64 0.21 16.52 2.03
C VAL A 64 1.04 17.71 2.56
N GLY A 65 2.10 18.08 1.84
CA GLY A 65 3.02 19.15 2.24
C GLY A 65 3.91 18.77 3.42
N GLY A 66 4.17 17.47 3.65
CA GLY A 66 4.91 17.02 4.82
C GLY A 66 5.48 15.61 4.70
N LEU A 67 6.24 15.24 5.73
CA LEU A 67 6.81 13.90 5.89
C LEU A 67 5.78 12.97 6.54
N LEU A 68 5.67 11.75 6.04
CA LEU A 68 4.79 10.70 6.56
C LEU A 68 5.59 9.44 6.88
N TYR A 69 5.18 8.73 7.93
CA TYR A 69 5.60 7.34 8.16
C TYR A 69 4.67 6.40 7.41
N GLU A 70 5.25 5.63 6.50
CA GLU A 70 4.51 4.72 5.62
C GLU A 70 5.16 3.32 5.60
N VAL A 71 4.37 2.30 5.28
CA VAL A 71 4.95 1.03 4.82
C VAL A 71 5.42 1.18 3.38
N PRO A 72 6.49 0.50 2.95
CA PRO A 72 6.94 0.50 1.56
C PRO A 72 5.79 0.17 0.61
N ALA A 73 5.64 0.96 -0.47
CA ALA A 73 4.53 0.80 -1.40
C ALA A 73 4.75 1.51 -2.73
N GLY A 74 4.28 0.90 -3.80
CA GLY A 74 4.27 1.54 -5.10
C GLY A 74 3.35 0.87 -6.11
N MET A 75 3.35 1.44 -7.31
CA MET A 75 2.54 0.98 -8.44
C MET A 75 3.29 -0.06 -9.26
N PRO A 76 2.57 -1.01 -9.89
CA PRO A 76 3.19 -1.89 -10.87
C PRO A 76 3.79 -1.10 -12.06
N ASN A 77 4.99 -1.51 -12.48
CA ASN A 77 5.71 -0.88 -13.60
C ASN A 77 5.13 -1.26 -14.98
N SER A 78 4.38 -2.38 -15.05
CA SER A 78 3.70 -2.81 -16.27
C SER A 78 2.39 -3.53 -15.95
N PRO A 79 1.48 -3.69 -16.94
CA PRO A 79 0.25 -4.47 -16.76
C PRO A 79 0.49 -5.94 -16.40
N GLU A 80 1.65 -6.50 -16.72
CA GLU A 80 2.01 -7.90 -16.50
C GLU A 80 2.65 -8.11 -15.11
N GLU A 81 3.11 -7.05 -14.44
CA GLU A 81 3.70 -7.16 -13.12
C GLU A 81 2.64 -7.56 -12.10
N SER A 82 2.81 -8.74 -11.48
CA SER A 82 1.89 -9.20 -10.44
C SER A 82 2.01 -8.35 -9.16
N TRP A 83 0.93 -8.29 -8.37
CA TRP A 83 0.91 -7.55 -7.11
C TRP A 83 2.02 -7.97 -6.14
N VAL A 84 2.32 -9.26 -6.07
CA VAL A 84 3.41 -9.76 -5.22
C VAL A 84 4.79 -9.40 -5.77
N SER A 85 4.97 -9.36 -7.09
CA SER A 85 6.22 -8.92 -7.72
C SER A 85 6.46 -7.44 -7.48
N CYS A 86 5.41 -6.62 -7.63
CA CYS A 86 5.43 -5.21 -7.29
C CYS A 86 5.83 -5.00 -5.82
N ALA A 87 5.15 -5.65 -4.87
CA ALA A 87 5.48 -5.56 -3.45
C ALA A 87 6.94 -5.96 -3.14
N ARG A 88 7.46 -6.99 -3.82
CA ARG A 88 8.86 -7.43 -3.68
C ARG A 88 9.83 -6.39 -4.21
N ARG A 89 9.56 -5.81 -5.37
CA ARG A 89 10.41 -4.77 -5.99
C ARG A 89 10.46 -3.53 -5.10
N GLU A 90 9.30 -3.01 -4.68
CA GLU A 90 9.21 -1.83 -3.80
C GLU A 90 9.94 -2.04 -2.46
N LEU A 91 9.82 -3.23 -1.87
CA LEU A 91 10.59 -3.56 -0.67
C LEU A 91 12.10 -3.38 -0.89
N VAL A 92 12.62 -3.85 -2.04
CA VAL A 92 14.04 -3.76 -2.35
C VAL A 92 14.45 -2.31 -2.64
N GLU A 93 13.69 -1.61 -3.48
CA GLU A 93 13.98 -0.24 -3.94
C GLU A 93 13.96 0.74 -2.77
N GLU A 94 12.91 0.74 -1.97
CA GLU A 94 12.74 1.70 -0.87
C GLU A 94 13.57 1.36 0.38
N THR A 95 13.79 0.07 0.67
CA THR A 95 14.41 -0.33 1.96
C THR A 95 15.80 -0.93 1.86
N GLY A 96 16.20 -1.43 0.70
CA GLY A 96 17.45 -2.19 0.52
C GLY A 96 17.41 -3.60 1.12
N PHE A 97 16.19 -4.16 1.32
CA PHE A 97 16.00 -5.53 1.80
C PHE A 97 15.18 -6.35 0.82
N GLU A 98 15.52 -7.62 0.68
CA GLU A 98 14.71 -8.66 0.07
C GLU A 98 14.15 -9.58 1.15
N ALA A 99 12.98 -10.17 0.90
CA ALA A 99 12.33 -11.09 1.82
C ALA A 99 12.33 -12.53 1.29
N SER A 100 12.58 -13.49 2.19
CA SER A 100 12.46 -14.92 1.88
C SER A 100 11.00 -15.32 1.67
N GLU A 101 10.08 -14.69 2.41
CA GLU A 101 8.65 -14.97 2.31
C GLU A 101 7.85 -13.66 2.23
N ILE A 102 6.91 -13.61 1.29
CA ILE A 102 5.92 -12.54 1.14
C ILE A 102 4.53 -13.17 1.15
N ARG A 103 3.66 -12.67 2.01
CA ARG A 103 2.27 -13.14 2.14
C ARG A 103 1.28 -12.05 1.80
N TYR A 104 0.29 -12.40 0.99
CA TYR A 104 -0.86 -11.56 0.77
C TYR A 104 -1.78 -11.57 1.98
N LEU A 105 -2.18 -10.40 2.43
CA LEU A 105 -3.06 -10.21 3.59
C LEU A 105 -4.49 -9.89 3.17
N SER A 106 -4.65 -8.79 2.45
CA SER A 106 -5.94 -8.25 2.05
C SER A 106 -5.77 -7.19 0.97
N SER A 107 -6.85 -6.54 0.60
CA SER A 107 -6.80 -5.29 -0.16
C SER A 107 -7.76 -4.27 0.45
N VAL A 108 -7.45 -2.99 0.23
CA VAL A 108 -8.30 -1.87 0.63
C VAL A 108 -8.63 -1.01 -0.58
N LEU A 109 -9.82 -0.44 -0.58
CA LEU A 109 -10.18 0.67 -1.45
C LEU A 109 -9.88 1.95 -0.69
N THR A 110 -9.17 2.88 -1.29
CA THR A 110 -8.71 4.09 -0.58
C THR A 110 -9.85 5.08 -0.37
N THR A 111 -10.53 5.45 -1.45
CA THR A 111 -11.64 6.42 -1.37
C THR A 111 -12.71 6.07 -2.43
N PRO A 112 -13.52 5.01 -2.20
CA PRO A 112 -14.44 4.46 -3.21
C PRO A 112 -15.58 5.41 -3.60
N GLY A 113 -15.67 6.57 -2.95
CA GLY A 113 -16.63 7.61 -3.32
C GLY A 113 -16.34 8.27 -4.66
N PHE A 114 -15.07 8.32 -5.10
CA PHE A 114 -14.70 8.94 -6.36
C PHE A 114 -13.49 8.28 -7.07
N THR A 115 -12.87 7.26 -6.49
CA THR A 115 -11.74 6.55 -7.14
C THR A 115 -11.90 5.04 -6.99
N ASP A 116 -11.41 4.32 -7.99
CA ASP A 116 -11.31 2.87 -7.99
C ASP A 116 -9.96 2.37 -7.43
N GLU A 117 -9.13 3.27 -6.87
CA GLU A 117 -7.83 2.90 -6.34
C GLU A 117 -7.95 1.78 -5.31
N ARG A 118 -7.23 0.71 -5.59
CA ARG A 118 -7.09 -0.46 -4.72
C ARG A 118 -5.64 -0.67 -4.36
N ILE A 119 -5.36 -0.82 -3.06
CA ILE A 119 -4.04 -1.16 -2.55
C ILE A 119 -4.06 -2.59 -2.02
N HIS A 120 -3.16 -3.42 -2.54
CA HIS A 120 -2.96 -4.81 -2.11
C HIS A 120 -1.94 -4.84 -0.98
N LEU A 121 -2.34 -5.40 0.18
CA LEU A 121 -1.56 -5.41 1.40
C LEU A 121 -0.83 -6.74 1.55
N PHE A 122 0.46 -6.66 1.85
CA PHE A 122 1.35 -7.80 2.05
C PHE A 122 2.10 -7.69 3.37
N ALA A 123 2.61 -8.83 3.86
CA ALA A 123 3.62 -8.89 4.91
C ALA A 123 4.83 -9.67 4.41
N ALA A 124 6.03 -9.30 4.90
CA ALA A 124 7.29 -9.93 4.53
C ALA A 124 8.10 -10.35 5.73
N THR A 125 8.76 -11.52 5.62
CA THR A 125 9.66 -12.07 6.65
C THR A 125 10.94 -12.63 6.05
N GLY A 126 11.92 -12.91 6.92
CA GLY A 126 13.21 -13.41 6.48
C GLY A 126 13.96 -12.38 5.63
N LEU A 127 14.04 -11.16 6.14
CA LEU A 127 14.70 -10.06 5.45
C LEU A 127 16.21 -10.28 5.39
N HIS A 128 16.79 -10.04 4.23
CA HIS A 128 18.23 -10.03 4.03
C HIS A 128 18.62 -8.83 3.14
N PRO A 129 19.79 -8.22 3.37
CA PRO A 129 20.22 -7.06 2.61
C PRO A 129 20.31 -7.38 1.11
N ARG A 130 19.78 -6.48 0.29
CA ARG A 130 19.91 -6.52 -1.16
C ARG A 130 20.10 -5.10 -1.68
N LYS A 131 21.11 -4.90 -2.52
CA LYS A 131 21.30 -3.62 -3.19
C LYS A 131 20.15 -3.42 -4.19
N GLY A 132 19.37 -2.38 -3.97
CA GLY A 132 18.33 -1.89 -4.90
C GLY A 132 18.80 -0.60 -5.57
N ASP A 133 18.29 -0.32 -6.74
CA ASP A 133 18.40 0.99 -7.36
C ASP A 133 17.17 1.79 -6.97
N ARG A 134 17.36 2.78 -6.07
CA ARG A 134 16.30 3.72 -5.70
C ARG A 134 16.01 4.66 -6.85
N ASP A 135 14.76 5.03 -7.02
CA ASP A 135 14.39 6.10 -7.93
C ASP A 135 15.00 7.42 -7.45
N SER A 136 15.52 8.21 -8.40
CA SER A 136 16.31 9.43 -8.10
C SER A 136 15.47 10.56 -7.47
N ASP A 137 14.14 10.45 -7.50
CA ASP A 137 13.15 11.37 -6.94
C ASP A 137 12.54 10.89 -5.61
N GLU A 138 12.99 9.74 -5.08
CA GLU A 138 12.54 9.21 -3.80
C GLU A 138 13.45 9.64 -2.64
N PHE A 139 13.02 10.69 -1.94
CA PHE A 139 13.66 11.17 -0.71
C PHE A 139 12.97 10.52 0.49
N LEU A 140 13.53 9.40 0.96
CA LEU A 140 13.00 8.66 2.10
C LEU A 140 14.10 8.16 3.04
N ASP A 141 13.77 8.08 4.33
CA ASP A 141 14.57 7.45 5.36
C ASP A 141 13.94 6.13 5.81
N VAL A 142 14.76 5.11 5.98
CA VAL A 142 14.31 3.80 6.48
C VAL A 142 14.38 3.77 8.01
N VAL A 143 13.25 3.58 8.67
CA VAL A 143 13.15 3.48 10.13
C VAL A 143 12.72 2.06 10.55
N ARG A 144 13.11 1.66 11.77
CA ARG A 144 12.87 0.29 12.28
C ARG A 144 12.24 0.32 13.67
N PRO A 145 11.02 0.82 13.81
CA PRO A 145 10.35 0.86 15.10
C PRO A 145 9.95 -0.55 15.56
N ARG A 146 9.67 -0.68 16.86
CA ARG A 146 8.91 -1.81 17.38
C ARG A 146 7.48 -1.77 16.86
N PHE A 147 6.85 -2.93 16.71
CA PHE A 147 5.47 -3.01 16.25
C PHE A 147 4.51 -2.26 17.19
N SER A 148 4.74 -2.36 18.50
CA SER A 148 3.98 -1.61 19.51
C SER A 148 4.16 -0.09 19.40
N GLU A 149 5.34 0.39 19.00
CA GLU A 149 5.60 1.82 18.76
C GLU A 149 4.83 2.32 17.55
N ALA A 150 4.78 1.53 16.47
CA ALA A 150 3.97 1.86 15.29
C ALA A 150 2.48 1.93 15.62
N LEU A 151 1.95 0.97 16.39
CA LEU A 151 0.56 1.02 16.88
C LEU A 151 0.30 2.23 17.77
N LYS A 152 1.26 2.61 18.62
CA LYS A 152 1.18 3.86 19.38
C LYS A 152 1.16 5.07 18.45
N GLY A 153 1.99 5.10 17.41
CA GLY A 153 2.05 6.15 16.40
C GLY A 153 0.71 6.37 15.69
N ILE A 154 -0.05 5.30 15.40
CA ILE A 154 -1.42 5.40 14.89
C ILE A 154 -2.31 6.13 15.93
N ARG A 155 -2.27 5.71 17.18
CA ARG A 155 -3.10 6.28 18.25
C ARG A 155 -2.79 7.74 18.53
N THR A 156 -1.53 8.16 18.39
CA THR A 156 -1.08 9.54 18.64
C THR A 156 -1.20 10.44 17.41
N GLY A 157 -1.55 9.90 16.23
CA GLY A 157 -1.63 10.66 14.99
C GLY A 157 -0.27 10.92 14.32
N GLU A 158 0.79 10.23 14.71
CA GLU A 158 2.10 10.27 14.08
C GLU A 158 2.11 9.45 12.77
N ILE A 159 1.37 8.33 12.75
CA ILE A 159 1.12 7.53 11.56
C ILE A 159 -0.33 7.79 11.14
N VAL A 160 -0.50 8.47 10.01
CA VAL A 160 -1.80 8.90 9.48
C VAL A 160 -2.09 8.33 8.09
N ASP A 161 -1.12 7.68 7.47
CA ASP A 161 -1.28 7.08 6.15
C ASP A 161 -2.22 5.87 6.20
N ALA A 162 -3.28 5.89 5.39
CA ALA A 162 -4.37 4.91 5.45
C ALA A 162 -3.91 3.47 5.16
N LYS A 163 -3.02 3.25 4.17
CA LYS A 163 -2.52 1.90 3.84
C LYS A 163 -1.67 1.33 4.98
N SER A 164 -0.85 2.17 5.60
CA SER A 164 0.01 1.80 6.74
C SER A 164 -0.82 1.48 7.97
N ILE A 165 -1.79 2.32 8.31
CA ILE A 165 -2.76 2.04 9.38
C ILE A 165 -3.49 0.72 9.11
N SER A 166 -3.98 0.52 7.88
CA SER A 166 -4.74 -0.67 7.52
C SER A 166 -3.92 -1.95 7.69
N VAL A 167 -2.67 -1.99 7.20
CA VAL A 167 -1.85 -3.21 7.31
C VAL A 167 -1.39 -3.46 8.75
N LEU A 168 -1.04 -2.41 9.50
CA LEU A 168 -0.63 -2.53 10.91
C LEU A 168 -1.78 -3.06 11.78
N LEU A 169 -2.99 -2.50 11.63
CA LEU A 169 -4.15 -2.97 12.37
C LEU A 169 -4.61 -4.36 11.93
N PHE A 170 -4.56 -4.68 10.63
CA PHE A 170 -4.85 -6.02 10.14
C PHE A 170 -3.92 -7.06 10.76
N VAL A 171 -2.62 -6.79 10.75
CA VAL A 171 -1.64 -7.69 11.36
C VAL A 171 -1.83 -7.77 12.87
N SER A 172 -2.06 -6.66 13.56
CA SER A 172 -2.35 -6.66 15.00
C SER A 172 -3.54 -7.55 15.37
N ALA A 173 -4.60 -7.51 14.56
CA ALA A 173 -5.81 -8.30 14.81
C ALA A 173 -5.67 -9.78 14.46
N PHE A 174 -4.86 -10.12 13.43
CA PHE A 174 -4.86 -11.45 12.81
C PHE A 174 -3.47 -12.11 12.76
N LEU A 175 -2.47 -11.59 13.48
CA LEU A 175 -1.08 -12.09 13.42
C LEU A 175 -0.98 -13.62 13.60
N GLY A 176 -1.74 -14.19 14.53
CA GLY A 176 -1.75 -15.63 14.79
C GLY A 176 -2.29 -16.49 13.65
N THR A 177 -3.02 -15.91 12.70
CA THR A 177 -3.62 -16.60 11.55
C THR A 177 -2.94 -16.26 10.23
N VAL A 178 -2.39 -15.05 10.09
CA VAL A 178 -1.71 -14.57 8.88
C VAL A 178 -0.68 -15.57 8.34
N TRP A 179 0.11 -16.16 9.22
CA TRP A 179 1.17 -17.12 8.83
C TRP A 179 0.69 -18.55 8.68
N LYS A 180 -0.56 -18.85 9.04
CA LYS A 180 -1.17 -20.18 8.87
C LYS A 180 -1.98 -20.31 7.59
N GLU A 181 -2.52 -19.21 7.10
CA GLU A 181 -3.34 -19.17 5.89
C GLU A 181 -2.50 -18.87 4.65
N ASN A 182 -2.67 -19.64 3.59
CA ASN A 182 -2.03 -19.38 2.30
C ASN A 182 -2.98 -18.60 1.39
N ARG A 183 -3.21 -17.34 1.70
CA ARG A 183 -4.01 -16.43 0.86
C ARG A 183 -3.22 -16.05 -0.39
N LYS A 184 -3.88 -16.09 -1.54
CA LYS A 184 -3.31 -15.61 -2.80
C LYS A 184 -3.86 -14.23 -3.11
N ALA A 185 -2.99 -13.32 -3.59
CA ALA A 185 -3.43 -12.09 -4.17
C ALA A 185 -4.33 -12.38 -5.39
N PRO A 186 -5.37 -11.57 -5.62
CA PRO A 186 -6.17 -11.70 -6.83
C PRO A 186 -5.30 -11.49 -8.08
N PRO A 187 -5.69 -12.06 -9.23
CA PRO A 187 -5.04 -11.72 -10.49
C PRO A 187 -5.20 -10.21 -10.77
N ARG A 188 -4.35 -9.72 -11.59
CA ARG A 188 -4.40 -8.36 -12.10
C ARG A 188 -5.36 -8.22 -13.26
#